data_51f997b66fc22431385b08bf0a13929e
#
_entry.id   51f997b66fc22431385b08bf0a13929e
#
_cell.length_a   1.000
_cell.length_b   1.000
_cell.length_c   1.000
_cell.angle_alpha   90.00
_cell.angle_beta   90.00
_cell.angle_gamma   90.00
#
_symmetry.space_group_name_H-M   'P 1'
#
loop_
_entity.id
_entity.type
_entity.pdbx_description
1 polymer ?
#
loop_
_entity_poly.entity_id
_entity_poly.type
_entity_poly.pdbx_seq_one_letter_code
_entity_poly.pdbx_strand_id
1 'polypeptide(L)'
;LLERAEEQGVAPADLSICLGIPHDADVSDMKDRLAKYPRIRLFSISDRILGNSEVAIGHSSEALEQGKALLSHLIVLGFSVDDACARLQFRLHLGDDLFLEAARLRAFREAWAKVVDEFKPEHDCSHNTWIQAVVGYPEIVGSPHENVIRDTLQAISAITGGCHGLTIP
;
A
#
# COMPACT_ATOMS: atom_id res chain seq x y z
N LEU A 1 -1.65 7.53 -20.36
CA LEU A 1 -1.32 6.15 -19.96
C LEU A 1 -2.55 5.24 -20.09
N LEU A 2 -3.73 5.67 -19.61
CA LEU A 2 -4.99 4.89 -19.70
C LEU A 2 -5.41 4.68 -21.16
N GLU A 3 -5.44 5.72 -21.95
CA GLU A 3 -5.75 5.67 -23.40
C GLU A 3 -4.82 4.70 -24.14
N ARG A 4 -3.52 4.73 -23.83
CA ARG A 4 -2.55 3.83 -24.46
C ARG A 4 -2.76 2.35 -24.06
N ALA A 5 -3.24 2.07 -22.86
CA ALA A 5 -3.57 0.72 -22.43
C ALA A 5 -4.81 0.20 -23.18
N GLU A 6 -5.82 1.05 -23.36
CA GLU A 6 -7.02 0.73 -24.15
C GLU A 6 -6.67 0.47 -25.63
N GLU A 7 -5.80 1.30 -26.23
CA GLU A 7 -5.28 1.10 -27.61
C GLU A 7 -4.55 -0.23 -27.78
N GLN A 8 -3.91 -0.73 -26.70
CA GLN A 8 -3.22 -2.03 -26.70
C GLN A 8 -4.17 -3.21 -26.38
N GLY A 9 -5.46 -2.96 -26.23
CA GLY A 9 -6.46 -3.99 -25.98
C GLY A 9 -6.48 -4.52 -24.52
N VAL A 10 -5.87 -3.80 -23.57
CA VAL A 10 -5.94 -4.15 -22.16
C VAL A 10 -7.32 -3.76 -21.64
N ALA A 11 -8.06 -4.73 -21.11
CA ALA A 11 -9.36 -4.44 -20.53
C ALA A 11 -9.20 -3.53 -19.29
N PRO A 12 -10.04 -2.49 -19.11
CA PRO A 12 -9.95 -1.58 -17.97
C PRO A 12 -9.96 -2.28 -16.62
N ALA A 13 -10.69 -3.38 -16.49
CA ALA A 13 -10.78 -4.17 -15.27
C ALA A 13 -9.48 -4.94 -14.93
N ASP A 14 -8.63 -5.18 -15.91
CA ASP A 14 -7.36 -5.91 -15.74
C ASP A 14 -6.17 -4.99 -15.46
N LEU A 15 -6.35 -3.68 -15.67
CA LEU A 15 -5.30 -2.70 -15.45
C LEU A 15 -5.11 -2.44 -13.95
N SER A 16 -4.05 -3.01 -13.37
CA SER A 16 -3.70 -2.87 -11.95
C SER A 16 -2.40 -2.08 -11.79
N ILE A 17 -2.52 -0.80 -11.49
CA ILE A 17 -1.38 0.12 -11.28
C ILE A 17 -1.62 1.04 -10.09
N CYS A 18 -0.55 1.62 -9.56
CA CYS A 18 -0.62 2.77 -8.67
C CYS A 18 -0.01 4.00 -9.35
N LEU A 19 -0.75 5.09 -9.38
CA LEU A 19 -0.31 6.33 -10.04
C LEU A 19 0.62 7.16 -9.17
N GLY A 20 0.60 6.98 -7.85
CA GLY A 20 1.44 7.71 -6.90
C GLY A 20 1.17 9.23 -6.90
N ILE A 21 -0.10 9.60 -6.98
CA ILE A 21 -0.52 11.02 -6.98
C ILE A 21 -0.21 11.64 -5.60
N PRO A 22 0.20 12.92 -5.53
CA PRO A 22 0.37 13.63 -4.26
C PRO A 22 -0.92 13.63 -3.42
N HIS A 23 -0.79 13.54 -2.10
CA HIS A 23 -1.93 13.36 -1.18
C HIS A 23 -2.88 14.56 -1.13
N ASP A 24 -2.42 15.73 -1.51
CA ASP A 24 -3.16 17.00 -1.57
C ASP A 24 -3.76 17.30 -2.96
N ALA A 25 -3.59 16.39 -3.92
CA ALA A 25 -4.11 16.58 -5.26
C ALA A 25 -5.64 16.49 -5.28
N ASP A 26 -6.27 17.43 -5.98
CA ASP A 26 -7.69 17.33 -6.28
C ASP A 26 -7.92 16.29 -7.38
N VAL A 27 -8.67 15.26 -7.04
CA VAL A 27 -9.00 14.13 -7.92
C VAL A 27 -10.50 14.03 -8.19
N SER A 28 -11.28 15.05 -7.83
CA SER A 28 -12.74 15.08 -8.00
C SER A 28 -13.14 14.81 -9.44
N ASP A 29 -12.48 15.43 -10.41
CA ASP A 29 -12.73 15.28 -11.85
C ASP A 29 -12.38 13.88 -12.38
N MET A 30 -11.61 13.12 -11.63
CA MET A 30 -11.19 11.77 -12.04
C MET A 30 -12.20 10.69 -11.67
N LYS A 31 -13.15 10.96 -10.79
CA LYS A 31 -14.07 9.98 -10.21
C LYS A 31 -14.79 9.16 -11.27
N ASP A 32 -15.45 9.81 -12.23
CA ASP A 32 -16.23 9.13 -13.27
C ASP A 32 -15.34 8.31 -14.21
N ARG A 33 -14.15 8.79 -14.50
CA ARG A 33 -13.16 8.06 -15.30
C ARG A 33 -12.66 6.83 -14.58
N LEU A 34 -12.43 6.92 -13.28
CA LEU A 34 -11.93 5.83 -12.44
C LEU A 34 -12.96 4.73 -12.19
N ALA A 35 -14.25 5.01 -12.35
CA ALA A 35 -15.29 3.98 -12.27
C ALA A 35 -15.08 2.84 -13.27
N LYS A 36 -14.46 3.11 -14.41
CA LYS A 36 -14.09 2.10 -15.42
C LYS A 36 -12.87 1.25 -15.04
N TYR A 37 -12.06 1.70 -14.07
CA TYR A 37 -10.77 1.12 -13.71
C TYR A 37 -10.74 0.76 -12.22
N PRO A 38 -11.40 -0.32 -11.80
CA PRO A 38 -11.56 -0.65 -10.38
C PRO A 38 -10.24 -0.97 -9.67
N ARG A 39 -9.21 -1.40 -10.39
CA ARG A 39 -7.91 -1.79 -9.82
C ARG A 39 -6.83 -0.71 -9.90
N ILE A 40 -7.17 0.51 -10.32
CA ILE A 40 -6.23 1.63 -10.28
C ILE A 40 -6.23 2.24 -8.89
N ARG A 41 -5.06 2.24 -8.27
CA ARG A 41 -4.78 2.97 -7.03
C ARG A 41 -4.19 4.33 -7.36
N LEU A 42 -4.69 5.34 -6.69
CA LEU A 42 -4.24 6.72 -6.90
C LEU A 42 -3.07 7.05 -5.99
N PHE A 43 -3.18 6.67 -4.73
CA PHE A 43 -2.31 7.11 -3.67
C PHE A 43 -1.50 5.95 -3.10
N SER A 44 -0.23 6.21 -2.86
CA SER A 44 0.69 5.29 -2.20
C SER A 44 1.18 5.93 -0.91
N ILE A 45 0.70 5.41 0.22
CA ILE A 45 1.10 5.84 1.55
C ILE A 45 2.32 5.02 1.94
N SER A 46 3.43 5.68 2.20
CA SER A 46 4.67 5.01 2.55
C SER A 46 5.02 5.26 4.01
N ASP A 47 5.38 4.21 4.71
CA ASP A 47 6.10 4.37 5.96
C ASP A 47 7.52 4.90 5.68
N ARG A 48 8.24 5.28 6.75
CA ARG A 48 9.61 5.73 6.60
C ARG A 48 10.54 4.54 6.47
N ILE A 49 11.63 4.72 5.72
CA ILE A 49 12.71 3.73 5.62
C ILE A 49 13.38 3.58 6.99
N LEU A 50 13.55 2.36 7.45
CA LEU A 50 13.89 2.05 8.82
C LEU A 50 15.19 1.29 8.99
N GLY A 51 15.83 1.56 10.14
CA GLY A 51 17.00 0.83 10.60
C GLY A 51 16.70 -0.41 11.47
N ASN A 52 15.56 -0.46 12.17
CA ASN A 52 15.18 -1.61 12.99
C ASN A 52 13.66 -1.78 13.11
N SER A 53 13.22 -2.97 13.51
CA SER A 53 11.81 -3.35 13.55
C SER A 53 11.00 -2.65 14.66
N GLU A 54 11.62 -2.20 15.76
CA GLU A 54 10.89 -1.48 16.83
C GLU A 54 10.38 -0.12 16.35
N VAL A 55 11.23 0.59 15.60
CA VAL A 55 10.87 1.88 14.98
C VAL A 55 9.81 1.67 13.90
N ALA A 56 9.81 0.50 13.22
CA ALA A 56 8.84 0.13 12.20
C ALA A 56 7.39 0.12 12.69
N ILE A 57 7.16 -0.27 13.95
CA ILE A 57 5.81 -0.27 14.54
C ILE A 57 5.27 1.16 14.65
N GLY A 58 6.09 2.11 15.11
CA GLY A 58 5.71 3.53 15.18
C GLY A 58 5.36 4.10 13.80
N HIS A 59 6.18 3.82 12.79
CA HIS A 59 5.91 4.28 11.41
C HIS A 59 4.72 3.60 10.75
N SER A 60 4.39 2.37 11.15
CA SER A 60 3.14 1.72 10.73
C SER A 60 1.92 2.46 11.26
N SER A 61 1.97 2.97 12.51
CA SER A 61 0.89 3.79 13.07
C SER A 61 0.75 5.12 12.33
N GLU A 62 1.86 5.79 12.02
CA GLU A 62 1.85 7.02 11.20
C GLU A 62 1.23 6.77 9.82
N ALA A 63 1.56 5.65 9.17
CA ALA A 63 0.98 5.29 7.87
C ALA A 63 -0.53 5.02 7.97
N LEU A 64 -1.01 4.41 9.04
CA LEU A 64 -2.45 4.22 9.29
C LEU A 64 -3.18 5.55 9.47
N GLU A 65 -2.59 6.49 10.24
CA GLU A 65 -3.16 7.82 10.43
C GLU A 65 -3.23 8.62 9.11
N GLN A 66 -2.17 8.57 8.30
CA GLN A 66 -2.15 9.18 6.97
C GLN A 66 -3.22 8.54 6.06
N GLY A 67 -3.37 7.22 6.11
CA GLY A 67 -4.39 6.48 5.38
C GLY A 67 -5.80 6.92 5.78
N LYS A 68 -6.07 7.04 7.08
CA LYS A 68 -7.35 7.52 7.62
C LYS A 68 -7.66 8.96 7.17
N ALA A 69 -6.67 9.84 7.23
CA ALA A 69 -6.83 11.22 6.79
C ALA A 69 -7.15 11.30 5.28
N LEU A 70 -6.44 10.53 4.46
CA LEU A 70 -6.64 10.48 3.02
C LEU A 70 -7.99 9.85 2.65
N LEU A 71 -8.41 8.80 3.35
CA LEU A 71 -9.73 8.20 3.19
C LEU A 71 -10.83 9.21 3.47
N SER A 72 -10.71 9.97 4.58
CA SER A 72 -11.65 11.05 4.93
C SER A 72 -11.68 12.13 3.84
N HIS A 73 -10.52 12.51 3.31
CA HIS A 73 -10.42 13.49 2.24
C HIS A 73 -11.14 13.04 0.95
N LEU A 74 -10.94 11.79 0.53
CA LEU A 74 -11.61 11.24 -0.64
C LEU A 74 -13.13 11.19 -0.48
N ILE A 75 -13.62 10.87 0.71
CA ILE A 75 -15.06 10.89 1.01
C ILE A 75 -15.62 12.32 0.89
N VAL A 76 -14.89 13.32 1.36
CA VAL A 76 -15.29 14.75 1.18
C VAL A 76 -15.32 15.13 -0.30
N LEU A 77 -14.43 14.58 -1.13
CA LEU A 77 -14.46 14.76 -2.58
C LEU A 77 -15.57 13.96 -3.29
N GLY A 78 -16.41 13.24 -2.52
CA GLY A 78 -17.60 12.56 -3.02
C GLY A 78 -17.38 11.12 -3.48
N PHE A 79 -16.25 10.49 -3.16
CA PHE A 79 -16.08 9.05 -3.35
C PHE A 79 -16.92 8.30 -2.32
N SER A 80 -17.45 7.12 -2.69
CA SER A 80 -17.96 6.18 -1.69
C SER A 80 -16.81 5.66 -0.83
N VAL A 81 -17.12 5.12 0.36
CA VAL A 81 -16.08 4.52 1.21
C VAL A 81 -15.36 3.39 0.48
N ASP A 82 -16.11 2.55 -0.22
CA ASP A 82 -15.59 1.40 -0.96
C ASP A 82 -14.68 1.84 -2.11
N ASP A 83 -15.09 2.83 -2.90
CA ASP A 83 -14.25 3.39 -3.96
C ASP A 83 -12.98 4.05 -3.40
N ALA A 84 -13.11 4.81 -2.32
CA ALA A 84 -11.97 5.47 -1.68
C ALA A 84 -10.96 4.45 -1.17
N CYS A 85 -11.40 3.37 -0.50
CA CYS A 85 -10.53 2.26 -0.08
C CYS A 85 -9.80 1.61 -1.25
N ALA A 86 -10.47 1.42 -2.39
CA ALA A 86 -9.88 0.83 -3.58
C ALA A 86 -8.80 1.73 -4.23
N ARG A 87 -8.76 3.03 -3.91
CA ARG A 87 -7.77 4.00 -4.45
C ARG A 87 -6.49 4.10 -3.65
N LEU A 88 -6.38 3.43 -2.52
CA LEU A 88 -5.24 3.48 -1.62
C LEU A 88 -4.38 2.23 -1.73
N GLN A 89 -3.07 2.39 -1.51
CA GLN A 89 -2.16 1.32 -1.18
C GLN A 89 -1.17 1.78 -0.13
N PHE A 90 -0.62 0.81 0.60
CA PHE A 90 0.45 1.07 1.55
C PHE A 90 1.75 0.47 1.03
N ARG A 91 2.82 1.26 1.14
CA ARG A 91 4.18 0.85 0.81
C ARG A 91 4.97 0.75 2.11
N LEU A 92 5.21 -0.47 2.55
CA LEU A 92 5.84 -0.75 3.84
C LEU A 92 7.24 -1.31 3.65
N HIS A 93 8.21 -0.64 4.27
CA HIS A 93 9.61 -1.07 4.28
C HIS A 93 9.82 -2.12 5.37
N LEU A 94 10.55 -3.18 5.05
CA LEU A 94 10.77 -4.28 5.97
C LEU A 94 12.12 -4.15 6.68
N GLY A 95 12.09 -4.46 7.97
CA GLY A 95 13.28 -4.61 8.79
C GLY A 95 13.89 -6.01 8.71
N ASP A 96 14.85 -6.29 9.59
CA ASP A 96 15.67 -7.50 9.53
C ASP A 96 15.10 -8.70 10.32
N ASP A 97 14.07 -8.50 11.15
CA ASP A 97 13.46 -9.57 11.93
C ASP A 97 12.33 -10.25 11.17
N LEU A 98 12.61 -11.47 10.70
CA LEU A 98 11.71 -12.25 9.84
C LEU A 98 10.31 -12.44 10.46
N PHE A 99 10.25 -12.86 11.71
CA PHE A 99 8.96 -13.18 12.35
C PHE A 99 8.20 -11.93 12.76
N LEU A 100 8.91 -10.93 13.27
CA LEU A 100 8.31 -9.67 13.67
C LEU A 100 7.74 -8.92 12.46
N GLU A 101 8.45 -8.89 11.35
CA GLU A 101 7.99 -8.25 10.13
C GLU A 101 6.77 -8.95 9.51
N ALA A 102 6.76 -10.28 9.48
CA ALA A 102 5.58 -11.04 9.05
C ALA A 102 4.37 -10.78 9.96
N ALA A 103 4.58 -10.70 11.27
CA ALA A 103 3.53 -10.36 12.24
C ALA A 103 3.07 -8.90 12.08
N ARG A 104 3.99 -7.96 11.86
CA ARG A 104 3.69 -6.53 11.63
C ARG A 104 2.79 -6.33 10.42
N LEU A 105 3.07 -6.99 9.30
CA LEU A 105 2.22 -6.88 8.10
C LEU A 105 0.79 -7.41 8.35
N ARG A 106 0.65 -8.49 9.12
CA ARG A 106 -0.67 -9.04 9.50
C ARG A 106 -1.41 -8.10 10.44
N ALA A 107 -0.72 -7.61 11.47
CA ALA A 107 -1.28 -6.65 12.41
C ALA A 107 -1.70 -5.34 11.72
N PHE A 108 -0.91 -4.88 10.74
CA PHE A 108 -1.23 -3.70 9.95
C PHE A 108 -2.56 -3.85 9.19
N ARG A 109 -2.82 -5.02 8.57
CA ARG A 109 -4.09 -5.28 7.90
C ARG A 109 -5.27 -5.25 8.87
N GLU A 110 -5.11 -5.90 10.03
CA GLU A 110 -6.15 -5.92 11.05
C GLU A 110 -6.43 -4.52 11.58
N ALA A 111 -5.38 -3.72 11.81
CA ALA A 111 -5.52 -2.34 12.24
C ALA A 111 -6.20 -1.47 11.17
N TRP A 112 -5.83 -1.64 9.89
CA TRP A 112 -6.47 -0.94 8.78
C TRP A 112 -7.95 -1.30 8.66
N ALA A 113 -8.31 -2.57 8.77
CA ALA A 113 -9.70 -3.01 8.75
C ALA A 113 -10.53 -2.30 9.82
N LYS A 114 -10.00 -2.14 11.04
CA LYS A 114 -10.65 -1.40 12.13
C LYS A 114 -10.81 0.10 11.81
N VAL A 115 -9.83 0.69 11.12
CA VAL A 115 -9.94 2.09 10.65
C VAL A 115 -11.07 2.21 9.64
N VAL A 116 -11.16 1.29 8.68
CA VAL A 116 -12.21 1.30 7.65
C VAL A 116 -13.61 1.09 8.23
N ASP A 117 -13.73 0.24 9.26
CA ASP A 117 -14.99 0.01 9.98
C ASP A 117 -15.63 1.30 10.53
N GLU A 118 -14.82 2.27 10.93
CA GLU A 118 -15.33 3.56 11.42
C GLU A 118 -16.12 4.33 10.35
N PHE A 119 -15.82 4.09 9.07
CA PHE A 119 -16.47 4.74 7.92
C PHE A 119 -17.66 3.95 7.38
N LYS A 120 -17.93 2.76 7.90
CA LYS A 120 -19.06 1.90 7.55
C LYS A 120 -19.15 1.60 6.05
N PRO A 121 -18.19 0.86 5.48
CA PRO A 121 -18.23 0.45 4.08
C PRO A 121 -19.47 -0.42 3.80
N GLU A 122 -19.95 -0.43 2.55
CA GLU A 122 -21.05 -1.28 2.13
C GLU A 122 -20.57 -2.71 1.83
N HIS A 123 -19.29 -2.87 1.48
CA HIS A 123 -18.72 -4.14 1.07
C HIS A 123 -17.57 -4.59 1.99
N ASP A 124 -17.62 -5.85 2.43
CA ASP A 124 -16.57 -6.45 3.28
C ASP A 124 -15.18 -6.40 2.64
N CYS A 125 -15.10 -6.44 1.31
CA CYS A 125 -13.81 -6.38 0.61
C CYS A 125 -13.07 -5.05 0.79
N SER A 126 -13.73 -3.98 1.20
CA SER A 126 -13.12 -2.67 1.47
C SER A 126 -12.19 -2.66 2.68
N HIS A 127 -12.35 -3.64 3.58
CA HIS A 127 -11.41 -3.85 4.69
C HIS A 127 -10.03 -4.36 4.23
N ASN A 128 -9.96 -4.94 3.03
CA ASN A 128 -8.69 -5.39 2.46
C ASN A 128 -7.91 -4.19 1.93
N THR A 129 -6.63 -4.15 2.27
CA THR A 129 -5.73 -3.14 1.72
C THR A 129 -4.63 -3.76 0.90
N TRP A 130 -4.22 -3.05 -0.16
CA TRP A 130 -3.06 -3.44 -0.95
C TRP A 130 -1.77 -3.04 -0.23
N ILE A 131 -0.91 -4.02 0.05
CA ILE A 131 0.40 -3.81 0.64
C ILE A 131 1.49 -4.13 -0.38
N GLN A 132 2.29 -3.11 -0.69
CA GLN A 132 3.55 -3.22 -1.41
C GLN A 132 4.66 -3.28 -0.37
N ALA A 133 5.27 -4.43 -0.20
CA ALA A 133 6.44 -4.58 0.66
C ALA A 133 7.70 -4.12 -0.09
N VAL A 134 8.57 -3.40 0.60
CA VAL A 134 9.87 -2.95 0.07
C VAL A 134 10.96 -3.59 0.91
N VAL A 135 11.81 -4.35 0.27
CA VAL A 135 12.99 -4.98 0.90
C VAL A 135 14.25 -4.25 0.45
N GLY A 136 15.33 -4.45 1.19
CA GLY A 136 16.61 -3.78 0.94
C GLY A 136 16.66 -2.38 1.55
N TYR A 137 17.87 -2.00 1.92
CA TYR A 137 18.18 -0.65 2.37
C TYR A 137 18.71 0.17 1.20
N PRO A 138 18.47 1.49 1.17
CA PRO A 138 19.02 2.36 0.14
C PRO A 138 20.56 2.42 0.21
N GLU A 139 21.14 2.04 1.35
CA GLU A 139 22.58 1.96 1.55
C GLU A 139 23.03 0.50 1.66
N ILE A 140 24.09 0.17 0.94
CA ILE A 140 24.73 -1.14 1.04
C ILE A 140 25.46 -1.20 2.39
N VAL A 141 24.93 -1.97 3.33
CA VAL A 141 25.53 -2.18 4.65
C VAL A 141 26.20 -3.55 4.68
N GLY A 142 27.50 -3.57 4.94
CA GLY A 142 28.26 -4.82 4.99
C GLY A 142 28.71 -5.33 3.61
N SER A 143 28.87 -6.64 3.48
CA SER A 143 29.26 -7.27 2.22
C SER A 143 28.07 -7.52 1.30
N PRO A 144 28.28 -7.63 -0.04
CA PRO A 144 27.21 -8.00 -0.98
C PRO A 144 26.49 -9.30 -0.60
N HIS A 145 27.22 -10.29 -0.05
CA HIS A 145 26.64 -11.56 0.37
C HIS A 145 25.69 -11.42 1.57
N GLU A 146 26.04 -10.55 2.53
CA GLU A 146 25.17 -10.27 3.68
C GLU A 146 23.90 -9.57 3.25
N ASN A 147 23.98 -8.66 2.28
CA ASN A 147 22.80 -7.99 1.74
C ASN A 147 21.86 -8.97 1.04
N VAL A 148 22.38 -9.90 0.23
CA VAL A 148 21.56 -10.94 -0.42
C VAL A 148 20.84 -11.81 0.61
N ILE A 149 21.49 -12.19 1.70
CA ILE A 149 20.86 -12.98 2.77
C ILE A 149 19.77 -12.15 3.45
N ARG A 150 20.05 -10.89 3.79
CA ARG A 150 19.09 -9.98 4.42
C ARG A 150 17.87 -9.76 3.54
N ASP A 151 18.07 -9.39 2.29
CA ASP A 151 16.99 -9.13 1.34
C ASP A 151 16.13 -10.37 1.10
N THR A 152 16.77 -11.55 1.09
CA THR A 152 16.06 -12.83 1.00
C THR A 152 15.16 -13.07 2.22
N LEU A 153 15.66 -12.84 3.43
CA LEU A 153 14.87 -12.99 4.67
C LEU A 153 13.73 -11.98 4.72
N GLN A 154 13.98 -10.73 4.33
CA GLN A 154 12.93 -9.71 4.23
C GLN A 154 11.87 -10.09 3.19
N ALA A 155 12.25 -10.63 2.03
CA ALA A 155 11.32 -11.10 1.02
C ALA A 155 10.45 -12.27 1.54
N ILE A 156 11.05 -13.21 2.29
CA ILE A 156 10.31 -14.30 2.96
C ILE A 156 9.31 -13.72 3.97
N SER A 157 9.70 -12.73 4.77
CA SER A 157 8.82 -12.03 5.72
C SER A 157 7.64 -11.39 5.00
N ALA A 158 7.89 -10.70 3.88
CA ALA A 158 6.88 -10.05 3.07
C ALA A 158 5.83 -11.05 2.57
N ILE A 159 6.29 -12.14 1.96
CA ILE A 159 5.42 -13.19 1.41
C ILE A 159 4.63 -13.87 2.52
N THR A 160 5.29 -14.23 3.63
CA THR A 160 4.66 -14.88 4.78
C THR A 160 3.67 -13.94 5.50
N GLY A 161 3.97 -12.66 5.56
CA GLY A 161 3.08 -11.59 6.04
C GLY A 161 1.94 -11.29 5.08
N GLY A 162 2.00 -11.83 3.84
CA GLY A 162 0.94 -11.76 2.83
C GLY A 162 0.94 -10.45 2.06
N CYS A 163 2.05 -9.86 1.66
CA CYS A 163 2.07 -8.70 0.77
C CYS A 163 1.44 -9.03 -0.59
N HIS A 164 0.95 -8.01 -1.28
CA HIS A 164 0.39 -8.12 -2.63
C HIS A 164 1.42 -7.84 -3.72
N GLY A 165 2.42 -7.06 -3.38
CA GLY A 165 3.54 -6.75 -4.24
C GLY A 165 4.84 -6.68 -3.45
N LEU A 166 5.97 -6.98 -4.10
CA LEU A 166 7.30 -6.95 -3.53
C LEU A 166 8.20 -6.11 -4.41
N THR A 167 8.90 -5.16 -3.81
CA THR A 167 9.97 -4.41 -4.46
C THR A 167 11.29 -4.85 -3.87
N ILE A 168 12.19 -5.31 -4.74
CA ILE A 168 13.57 -5.69 -4.42
C ILE A 168 14.47 -4.72 -5.20
N PRO A 169 15.48 -4.08 -4.57
CA PRO A 169 16.38 -3.13 -5.22
C PRO A 169 17.26 -3.78 -6.27
#